data_fbd61b2b1a229973d6c677cfbd9a4fa8
#
_entry.id   fbd61b2b1a229973d6c677cfbd9a4fa8
#
_cell.length_a   1.000
_cell.length_b   1.000
_cell.length_c   1.000
_cell.angle_alpha   90.00
_cell.angle_beta   90.00
_cell.angle_gamma   90.00
#
_symmetry.space_group_name_H-M   'P 1'
#
loop_
_entity.id
_entity.type
_entity.pdbx_description
1 polymer ?
#
loop_
_entity_poly.entity_id
_entity_poly.type
_entity_poly.pdbx_seq_one_letter_code
_entity_poly.pdbx_strand_id
1 'polypeptide(L)'
;MNRIISPLIEYLDAKSARYELDATKQVLHMGMEAENARWRCLACQDDAGRFVFVSLLPLHAPRARRVACAELFARINVKLGLGHFDIDFKDGMMGYRTVVPVSKRGRLPRDLAEHVLHGHQIIVDRFIPAISALLFADLPPERALALLMEQPAATTSQTRFSLN
;
A
#
# COMPACT_ATOMS: atom_id res chain seq x y z
N MET A 1 -6.24 -19.34 14.72
CA MET A 1 -6.42 -18.24 13.75
C MET A 1 -5.89 -16.97 14.37
N ASN A 2 -5.00 -16.25 13.68
CA ASN A 2 -4.34 -15.05 14.20
C ASN A 2 -5.36 -13.92 14.41
N ARG A 3 -5.56 -13.48 15.65
CA ARG A 3 -6.56 -12.46 16.03
C ARG A 3 -6.35 -11.10 15.37
N ILE A 4 -5.15 -10.85 14.86
CA ILE A 4 -4.79 -9.59 14.21
C ILE A 4 -5.19 -9.59 12.74
N ILE A 5 -5.09 -10.74 12.06
CA ILE A 5 -5.45 -10.85 10.63
C ILE A 5 -6.91 -11.24 10.45
N SER A 6 -7.53 -11.92 11.44
CA SER A 6 -8.92 -12.41 11.33
C SER A 6 -9.94 -11.34 10.91
N PRO A 7 -9.92 -10.09 11.44
CA PRO A 7 -10.89 -9.08 11.04
C PRO A 7 -10.77 -8.69 9.56
N LEU A 8 -9.55 -8.74 9.03
CA LEU A 8 -9.30 -8.51 7.60
C LEU A 8 -9.87 -9.66 6.76
N ILE A 9 -9.66 -10.90 7.19
CA ILE A 9 -10.21 -12.10 6.53
C ILE A 9 -11.75 -12.03 6.52
N GLU A 10 -12.38 -11.74 7.66
CA GLU A 10 -13.83 -11.59 7.76
C GLU A 10 -14.38 -10.51 6.82
N TYR A 11 -13.66 -9.40 6.67
CA TYR A 11 -14.03 -8.34 5.74
C TYR A 11 -13.93 -8.81 4.29
N LEU A 12 -12.83 -9.48 3.92
CA LEU A 12 -12.61 -9.99 2.57
C LEU A 12 -13.64 -11.07 2.19
N ASP A 13 -13.96 -11.98 3.11
CA ASP A 13 -14.99 -13.00 2.93
C ASP A 13 -16.37 -12.36 2.70
N ALA A 14 -16.72 -11.35 3.48
CA ALA A 14 -17.98 -10.61 3.32
C ALA A 14 -18.08 -9.87 1.97
N LYS A 15 -16.97 -9.56 1.34
CA LYS A 15 -16.89 -8.96 0.00
C LYS A 15 -16.68 -9.98 -1.12
N SER A 16 -16.63 -11.28 -0.79
CA SER A 16 -16.26 -12.34 -1.73
C SER A 16 -14.93 -12.07 -2.45
N ALA A 17 -14.01 -11.40 -1.76
CA ALA A 17 -12.70 -11.05 -2.27
C ALA A 17 -11.78 -12.28 -2.21
N ARG A 18 -10.88 -12.38 -3.20
CA ARG A 18 -9.92 -13.48 -3.26
C ARG A 18 -8.66 -13.10 -2.47
N TYR A 19 -8.19 -14.02 -1.67
CA TYR A 19 -6.92 -13.92 -0.93
C TYR A 19 -6.30 -15.31 -0.76
N GLU A 20 -5.03 -15.36 -0.40
CA GLU A 20 -4.29 -16.56 -0.05
C GLU A 20 -3.66 -16.37 1.33
N LEU A 21 -3.84 -17.33 2.22
CA LEU A 21 -3.23 -17.32 3.55
C LEU A 21 -2.10 -18.34 3.61
N ASP A 22 -0.86 -17.85 3.71
CA ASP A 22 0.27 -18.71 4.11
C ASP A 22 0.14 -19.02 5.60
N ALA A 23 -0.42 -20.18 5.90
CA ALA A 23 -0.66 -20.61 7.29
C ALA A 23 0.63 -20.81 8.10
N THR A 24 1.76 -21.11 7.44
CA THR A 24 3.05 -21.31 8.08
C THR A 24 3.66 -19.99 8.52
N LYS A 25 3.68 -19.02 7.63
CA LYS A 25 4.22 -17.67 7.90
C LYS A 25 3.19 -16.72 8.52
N GLN A 26 1.93 -17.12 8.56
CA GLN A 26 0.82 -16.25 9.00
C GLN A 26 0.76 -14.94 8.21
N VAL A 27 0.98 -15.02 6.90
CA VAL A 27 0.91 -13.89 5.97
C VAL A 27 -0.28 -14.06 5.04
N LEU A 28 -1.12 -13.06 4.96
CA LEU A 28 -2.23 -12.98 4.02
C LEU A 28 -1.75 -12.23 2.77
N HIS A 29 -1.95 -12.81 1.60
CA HIS A 29 -1.66 -12.25 0.29
C HIS A 29 -2.96 -11.91 -0.41
N MET A 30 -3.04 -10.73 -1.02
CA MET A 30 -4.18 -10.34 -1.84
C MET A 30 -3.77 -9.41 -2.97
N GLY A 31 -4.58 -9.36 -4.03
CA GLY A 31 -4.45 -8.37 -5.09
C GLY A 31 -5.33 -7.16 -4.82
N MET A 32 -4.90 -6.00 -5.26
CA MET A 32 -5.66 -4.76 -5.25
C MET A 32 -5.63 -4.15 -6.65
N GLU A 33 -6.78 -3.66 -7.09
CA GLU A 33 -6.94 -3.02 -8.40
C GLU A 33 -7.61 -1.68 -8.23
N ALA A 34 -7.12 -0.68 -8.96
CA ALA A 34 -7.70 0.64 -9.02
C ALA A 34 -7.58 1.20 -10.45
N GLU A 35 -7.74 2.50 -10.64
CA GLU A 35 -7.78 3.12 -11.97
C GLU A 35 -6.42 3.05 -12.68
N ASN A 36 -5.33 3.36 -11.95
CA ASN A 36 -4.01 3.53 -12.55
C ASN A 36 -3.15 2.27 -12.51
N ALA A 37 -3.46 1.29 -11.65
CA ALA A 37 -2.65 0.09 -11.50
C ALA A 37 -3.36 -1.08 -10.82
N ARG A 38 -2.69 -2.24 -10.90
CA ARG A 38 -2.93 -3.42 -10.07
C ARG A 38 -1.66 -3.74 -9.30
N TRP A 39 -1.79 -4.14 -8.05
CA TRP A 39 -0.64 -4.48 -7.21
C TRP A 39 -0.97 -5.55 -6.20
N ARG A 40 0.06 -6.15 -5.63
CA ARG A 40 -0.07 -7.14 -4.56
C ARG A 40 0.00 -6.46 -3.20
N CYS A 41 -0.77 -7.00 -2.25
CA CYS A 41 -0.74 -6.59 -0.86
C CYS A 41 -0.43 -7.77 0.04
N LEU A 42 0.20 -7.45 1.17
CA LEU A 42 0.52 -8.37 2.23
C LEU A 42 -0.05 -7.85 3.55
N ALA A 43 -0.64 -8.75 4.34
CA ALA A 43 -1.01 -8.44 5.72
C ALA A 43 -0.41 -9.49 6.65
N CYS A 44 0.25 -9.05 7.71
CA CYS A 44 0.84 -9.92 8.71
C CYS A 44 0.87 -9.28 10.09
N GLN A 45 1.28 -10.07 11.07
CA GLN A 45 1.72 -9.59 12.36
C GLN A 45 3.24 -9.59 12.38
N ASP A 46 3.86 -8.50 12.81
CA ASP A 46 5.31 -8.47 13.00
C ASP A 46 5.75 -9.06 14.36
N ASP A 47 7.06 -9.16 14.57
CA ASP A 47 7.65 -9.73 15.80
C ASP A 47 7.30 -8.92 17.06
N ALA A 48 6.95 -7.64 16.90
CA ALA A 48 6.48 -6.78 17.99
C ALA A 48 4.97 -6.92 18.26
N GLY A 49 4.27 -7.78 17.53
CA GLY A 49 2.84 -8.02 17.68
C GLY A 49 1.94 -6.97 17.03
N ARG A 50 2.50 -6.12 16.12
CA ARG A 50 1.75 -5.07 15.42
C ARG A 50 1.12 -5.64 14.14
N PHE A 51 -0.04 -5.13 13.77
CA PHE A 51 -0.60 -5.36 12.44
C PHE A 51 0.20 -4.57 11.40
N VAL A 52 0.65 -5.23 10.35
CA VAL A 52 1.37 -4.64 9.23
C VAL A 52 0.60 -4.93 7.95
N PHE A 53 0.31 -3.88 7.19
CA PHE A 53 -0.27 -3.99 5.86
C PHE A 53 0.64 -3.29 4.85
N VAL A 54 0.99 -3.98 3.77
CA VAL A 54 1.92 -3.49 2.74
C VAL A 54 1.30 -3.65 1.36
N SER A 55 1.25 -2.57 0.61
CA SER A 55 1.03 -2.57 -0.83
C SER A 55 2.38 -2.57 -1.54
N LEU A 56 2.69 -3.60 -2.30
CA LEU A 56 3.90 -3.67 -3.12
C LEU A 56 3.61 -2.98 -4.45
N LEU A 57 4.29 -1.88 -4.73
CA LEU A 57 4.08 -1.16 -5.97
C LEU A 57 4.46 -2.02 -7.18
N PRO A 58 3.72 -1.97 -8.30
CA PRO A 58 4.02 -2.74 -9.50
C PRO A 58 5.18 -2.14 -10.32
N LEU A 59 6.01 -1.33 -9.69
CA LEU A 59 7.13 -0.58 -10.25
C LEU A 59 8.38 -0.83 -9.41
N HIS A 60 9.53 -0.94 -10.08
CA HIS A 60 10.83 -1.02 -9.42
C HIS A 60 11.70 0.17 -9.80
N ALA A 61 12.38 0.76 -8.83
CA ALA A 61 13.30 1.85 -9.06
C ALA A 61 14.67 1.32 -9.55
N PRO A 62 15.08 1.65 -10.80
CA PRO A 62 16.44 1.38 -11.24
C PRO A 62 17.45 2.06 -10.29
N ARG A 63 18.65 1.50 -10.17
CA ARG A 63 19.68 1.99 -9.23
C ARG A 63 19.89 3.49 -9.32
N ALA A 64 19.92 4.04 -10.55
CA ALA A 64 20.13 5.46 -10.80
C ALA A 64 18.95 6.35 -10.33
N ARG A 65 17.76 5.77 -10.09
CA ARG A 65 16.55 6.52 -9.70
C ARG A 65 16.16 6.36 -8.23
N ARG A 66 16.79 5.46 -7.48
CA ARG A 66 16.39 5.16 -6.10
C ARG A 66 16.43 6.37 -5.18
N VAL A 67 17.45 7.23 -5.33
CA VAL A 67 17.55 8.46 -4.53
C VAL A 67 16.41 9.43 -4.85
N ALA A 68 16.11 9.63 -6.14
CA ALA A 68 14.99 10.48 -6.55
C ALA A 68 13.63 9.92 -6.09
N CYS A 69 13.43 8.59 -6.13
CA CYS A 69 12.24 7.96 -5.56
C CYS A 69 12.14 8.19 -4.05
N ALA A 70 13.24 8.02 -3.31
CA ALA A 70 13.27 8.27 -1.87
C ALA A 70 12.94 9.74 -1.53
N GLU A 71 13.43 10.68 -2.31
CA GLU A 71 13.09 12.10 -2.16
C GLU A 71 11.60 12.35 -2.45
N LEU A 72 11.05 11.78 -3.53
CA LEU A 72 9.62 11.87 -3.84
C LEU A 72 8.80 11.32 -2.66
N PHE A 73 9.16 10.16 -2.13
CA PHE A 73 8.47 9.55 -0.99
C PHE A 73 8.57 10.40 0.28
N ALA A 74 9.71 10.99 0.56
CA ALA A 74 9.84 11.91 1.69
C ALA A 74 8.89 13.11 1.56
N ARG A 75 8.76 13.68 0.35
CA ARG A 75 7.84 14.80 0.06
C ARG A 75 6.37 14.41 0.17
N ILE A 76 6.02 13.18 -0.21
CA ILE A 76 4.67 12.63 -0.09
C ILE A 76 4.33 12.34 1.38
N ASN A 77 5.22 11.64 2.09
CA ASN A 77 4.97 11.11 3.42
C ASN A 77 4.64 12.20 4.46
N VAL A 78 5.18 13.41 4.33
CA VAL A 78 4.83 14.53 5.23
C VAL A 78 3.38 14.98 5.13
N LYS A 79 2.66 14.57 4.08
CA LYS A 79 1.26 14.92 3.84
C LYS A 79 0.30 13.77 4.15
N LEU A 80 0.82 12.58 4.47
CA LEU A 80 0.01 11.40 4.76
C LEU A 80 -0.32 11.31 6.24
N GLY A 81 -1.59 11.03 6.55
CA GLY A 81 -2.04 10.84 7.93
C GLY A 81 -1.86 9.40 8.43
N LEU A 82 -1.78 8.42 7.54
CA LEU A 82 -1.65 7.01 7.88
C LEU A 82 -0.74 6.32 6.87
N GLY A 83 0.25 5.59 7.38
CA GLY A 83 1.22 4.89 6.54
C GLY A 83 2.26 5.78 5.89
N HIS A 84 3.14 5.15 5.13
CA HIS A 84 4.23 5.83 4.42
C HIS A 84 4.68 5.01 3.22
N PHE A 85 5.20 5.70 2.20
CA PHE A 85 5.94 5.06 1.12
C PHE A 85 7.37 4.76 1.56
N ASP A 86 7.87 3.60 1.17
CA ASP A 86 9.25 3.17 1.39
C ASP A 86 9.88 2.59 0.12
N ILE A 87 11.21 2.51 0.11
CA ILE A 87 11.99 1.91 -0.97
C ILE A 87 13.13 1.10 -0.39
N ASP A 88 13.31 -0.12 -0.89
CA ASP A 88 14.51 -0.91 -0.61
C ASP A 88 15.63 -0.49 -1.57
N PHE A 89 16.71 0.08 -1.02
CA PHE A 89 17.86 0.49 -1.82
C PHE A 89 18.69 -0.68 -2.37
N LYS A 90 18.45 -1.90 -1.88
CA LYS A 90 19.16 -3.09 -2.34
C LYS A 90 18.68 -3.54 -3.73
N ASP A 91 17.37 -3.59 -3.93
CA ASP A 91 16.77 -4.08 -5.17
C ASP A 91 15.88 -3.04 -5.89
N GLY A 92 15.49 -1.96 -5.21
CA GLY A 92 14.64 -0.91 -5.77
C GLY A 92 13.14 -1.22 -5.63
N MET A 93 12.78 -2.22 -4.84
CA MET A 93 11.37 -2.49 -4.53
C MET A 93 10.77 -1.34 -3.75
N MET A 94 9.58 -0.91 -4.13
CA MET A 94 8.85 0.18 -3.51
C MET A 94 7.55 -0.33 -2.93
N GLY A 95 7.14 0.25 -1.80
CA GLY A 95 5.91 -0.11 -1.12
C GLY A 95 5.23 1.07 -0.45
N TYR A 96 3.95 0.87 -0.12
CA TYR A 96 3.22 1.70 0.81
C TYR A 96 2.85 0.85 2.02
N ARG A 97 3.26 1.28 3.21
CA ARG A 97 3.20 0.48 4.44
C ARG A 97 2.41 1.21 5.53
N THR A 98 1.51 0.48 6.17
CA THR A 98 0.85 0.90 7.41
C THR A 98 1.17 -0.08 8.53
N VAL A 99 1.53 0.44 9.69
CA VAL A 99 1.80 -0.34 10.90
C VAL A 99 0.87 0.15 12.01
N VAL A 100 0.04 -0.76 12.52
CA VAL A 100 -0.92 -0.44 13.58
C VAL A 100 -0.54 -1.19 14.86
N PRO A 101 -0.23 -0.49 15.96
CA PRO A 101 -0.07 -1.13 17.26
C PRO A 101 -1.39 -1.80 17.67
N VAL A 102 -1.33 -3.09 18.02
CA VAL A 102 -2.46 -3.82 18.56
C VAL A 102 -2.08 -4.32 19.93
N SER A 103 -2.95 -4.17 20.94
CA SER A 103 -2.64 -4.65 22.27
C SER A 103 -2.40 -6.18 22.25
N LYS A 104 -1.52 -6.68 23.15
CA LYS A 104 -1.14 -8.11 23.21
C LYS A 104 -2.32 -9.08 23.30
N ARG A 105 -3.47 -8.64 23.81
CA ARG A 105 -4.74 -9.40 23.90
C ARG A 105 -5.82 -8.85 22.98
N GLY A 106 -5.49 -7.81 22.22
CA GLY A 106 -6.44 -7.12 21.35
C GLY A 106 -6.64 -7.83 20.02
N ARG A 107 -7.70 -7.40 19.38
CA ARG A 107 -8.04 -7.73 17.99
C ARG A 107 -7.96 -6.43 17.20
N LEU A 108 -7.52 -6.48 15.95
CA LEU A 108 -7.62 -5.32 15.06
C LEU A 108 -9.11 -4.95 14.92
N PRO A 109 -9.54 -3.71 15.22
CA PRO A 109 -10.91 -3.29 14.94
C PRO A 109 -11.26 -3.45 13.46
N ARG A 110 -12.46 -3.91 13.16
CA ARG A 110 -12.88 -4.17 11.76
C ARG A 110 -12.91 -2.90 10.93
N ASP A 111 -13.43 -1.82 11.49
CA ASP A 111 -13.46 -0.49 10.87
C ASP A 111 -12.07 0.04 10.54
N LEU A 112 -11.08 -0.25 11.41
CA LEU A 112 -9.70 0.10 11.14
C LEU A 112 -9.09 -0.76 10.03
N ALA A 113 -9.41 -2.07 9.97
CA ALA A 113 -8.99 -2.92 8.87
C ALA A 113 -9.54 -2.43 7.52
N GLU A 114 -10.83 -2.08 7.48
CA GLU A 114 -11.48 -1.48 6.31
C GLU A 114 -10.82 -0.15 5.92
N HIS A 115 -10.56 0.71 6.90
CA HIS A 115 -9.92 2.01 6.67
C HIS A 115 -8.52 1.86 6.08
N VAL A 116 -7.73 0.92 6.59
CA VAL A 116 -6.39 0.62 6.07
C VAL A 116 -6.47 0.15 4.62
N LEU A 117 -7.37 -0.79 4.30
CA LEU A 117 -7.55 -1.31 2.94
C LEU A 117 -7.92 -0.20 1.95
N HIS A 118 -8.96 0.58 2.26
CA HIS A 118 -9.41 1.67 1.40
C HIS A 118 -8.35 2.77 1.28
N GLY A 119 -7.67 3.10 2.39
CA GLY A 119 -6.57 4.06 2.39
C GLY A 119 -5.45 3.63 1.46
N HIS A 120 -5.03 2.35 1.51
CA HIS A 120 -4.02 1.81 0.62
C HIS A 120 -4.44 1.90 -0.86
N GLN A 121 -5.70 1.57 -1.17
CA GLN A 121 -6.20 1.66 -2.54
C GLN A 121 -6.15 3.09 -3.06
N ILE A 122 -6.69 4.05 -2.32
CA ILE A 122 -6.75 5.44 -2.73
C ILE A 122 -5.36 6.06 -2.83
N ILE A 123 -4.52 5.85 -1.80
CA ILE A 123 -3.20 6.47 -1.73
C ILE A 123 -2.27 5.90 -2.81
N VAL A 124 -2.18 4.58 -2.93
CA VAL A 124 -1.29 3.97 -3.93
C VAL A 124 -1.71 4.40 -5.33
N ASP A 125 -3.00 4.25 -5.67
CA ASP A 125 -3.51 4.62 -6.99
C ASP A 125 -3.22 6.09 -7.33
N ARG A 126 -3.47 6.99 -6.40
CA ARG A 126 -3.23 8.42 -6.57
C ARG A 126 -1.77 8.75 -6.91
N PHE A 127 -0.80 8.04 -6.31
CA PHE A 127 0.61 8.38 -6.47
C PHE A 127 1.34 7.59 -7.58
N ILE A 128 0.73 6.53 -8.15
CA ILE A 128 1.30 5.79 -9.28
C ILE A 128 1.68 6.70 -10.46
N PRO A 129 0.84 7.67 -10.90
CA PRO A 129 1.21 8.54 -12.02
C PRO A 129 2.48 9.39 -11.76
N ALA A 130 2.64 9.92 -10.55
CA ALA A 130 3.82 10.69 -10.19
C ALA A 130 5.09 9.82 -10.14
N ILE A 131 4.98 8.61 -9.56
CA ILE A 131 6.09 7.65 -9.52
C ILE A 131 6.48 7.24 -10.94
N SER A 132 5.50 6.97 -11.81
CA SER A 132 5.73 6.64 -13.21
C SER A 132 6.39 7.78 -13.97
N ALA A 133 5.95 9.02 -13.77
CA ALA A 133 6.55 10.20 -14.41
C ALA A 133 8.01 10.41 -13.97
N LEU A 134 8.33 10.20 -12.70
CA LEU A 134 9.70 10.24 -12.22
C LEU A 134 10.56 9.13 -12.84
N LEU A 135 10.02 7.90 -12.95
CA LEU A 135 10.78 6.76 -13.45
C LEU A 135 10.98 6.77 -14.96
N PHE A 136 9.97 7.18 -15.73
CA PHE A 136 9.92 6.97 -17.18
C PHE A 136 9.95 8.27 -18.01
N ALA A 137 9.50 9.39 -17.43
CA ALA A 137 9.56 10.70 -18.07
C ALA A 137 10.69 11.60 -17.55
N ASP A 138 11.57 11.05 -16.73
CA ASP A 138 12.76 11.72 -16.18
C ASP A 138 12.45 13.01 -15.41
N LEU A 139 11.25 13.13 -14.84
CA LEU A 139 10.87 14.30 -14.08
C LEU A 139 11.56 14.32 -12.70
N PRO A 140 12.03 15.48 -12.25
CA PRO A 140 12.52 15.61 -10.88
C PRO A 140 11.37 15.44 -9.86
N PRO A 141 11.66 15.03 -8.61
CA PRO A 141 10.63 14.72 -7.60
C PRO A 141 9.59 15.81 -7.39
N GLU A 142 9.98 17.07 -7.35
CA GLU A 142 9.05 18.20 -7.19
C GLU A 142 8.06 18.32 -8.34
N ARG A 143 8.53 18.15 -9.58
CA ARG A 143 7.69 18.24 -10.78
C ARG A 143 6.76 17.04 -10.88
N ALA A 144 7.26 15.84 -10.58
CA ALA A 144 6.45 14.64 -10.51
C ALA A 144 5.31 14.78 -9.50
N LEU A 145 5.59 15.36 -8.31
CA LEU A 145 4.57 15.62 -7.31
C LEU A 145 3.59 16.72 -7.73
N ALA A 146 4.04 17.76 -8.41
CA ALA A 146 3.20 18.87 -8.89
C ALA A 146 2.12 18.40 -9.86
N LEU A 147 2.40 17.39 -10.69
CA LEU A 147 1.39 16.81 -11.61
C LEU A 147 0.12 16.36 -10.90
N LEU A 148 0.23 15.88 -9.67
CA LEU A 148 -0.93 15.42 -8.90
C LEU A 148 -1.78 16.57 -8.35
N MET A 149 -1.20 17.75 -8.20
CA MET A 149 -1.91 18.94 -7.73
C MET A 149 -2.71 19.59 -8.85
N GLU A 150 -2.35 19.34 -10.10
CA GLU A 150 -3.01 19.84 -11.30
C GLU A 150 -4.18 18.95 -11.76
N GLN A 151 -4.25 17.71 -11.26
CA GLN A 151 -5.34 16.78 -11.56
C GLN A 151 -6.46 16.92 -10.52
N PRO A 152 -7.74 17.12 -10.93
CA PRO A 152 -8.85 17.07 -10.00
C PRO A 152 -8.92 15.70 -9.33
N ALA A 153 -9.29 15.67 -8.04
CA ALA A 153 -9.43 14.43 -7.29
C ALA A 153 -10.36 13.46 -8.05
N ALA A 154 -9.83 12.31 -8.45
CA ALA A 154 -10.61 11.28 -9.12
C ALA A 154 -11.81 10.88 -8.26
N THR A 155 -12.99 10.82 -8.88
CA THR A 155 -14.22 10.34 -8.24
C THR A 155 -14.00 8.90 -7.79
N THR A 156 -14.27 8.62 -6.53
CA THR A 156 -14.08 7.32 -5.88
C THR A 156 -14.71 6.19 -6.70
N SER A 157 -13.89 5.45 -7.45
CA SER A 157 -14.35 4.25 -8.14
C SER A 157 -14.46 3.08 -7.15
N GLN A 158 -15.43 2.22 -7.37
CA GLN A 158 -15.73 1.06 -6.51
C GLN A 158 -14.49 0.16 -6.36
N THR A 159 -14.20 -0.19 -5.10
CA THR A 159 -13.11 -1.11 -4.74
C THR A 159 -13.30 -2.47 -5.42
N ARG A 160 -12.40 -2.84 -6.31
CA ARG A 160 -12.34 -4.19 -6.88
C ARG A 160 -11.12 -4.92 -6.31
N PHE A 161 -11.37 -6.07 -5.71
CA PHE A 161 -10.32 -6.99 -5.25
C PHE A 161 -10.17 -8.10 -6.29
N SER A 162 -8.98 -8.32 -6.81
CA SER A 162 -8.69 -9.44 -7.71
C SER A 162 -7.35 -10.09 -7.35
N LEU A 163 -7.32 -11.45 -7.43
CA LEU A 163 -6.08 -12.20 -7.50
C LEU A 163 -5.84 -12.57 -8.96
N ASN A 164 -4.68 -12.21 -9.49
CA ASN A 164 -4.05 -12.95 -10.58
C ASN A 164 -2.81 -13.61 -10.04
#